data_04e59c7135b24a92573a780f4bd3f206
#
_entry.id   04e59c7135b24a92573a780f4bd3f206
#
_cell.length_a   1.000
_cell.length_b   1.000
_cell.length_c   1.000
_cell.angle_alpha   90.00
_cell.angle_beta   90.00
_cell.angle_gamma   90.00
#
_symmetry.space_group_name_H-M   'P 1'
#
loop_
_entity.id
_entity.type
_entity.pdbx_description
1 polymer ?
#
loop_
_entity_poly.entity_id
_entity_poly.type
_entity_poly.pdbx_seq_one_letter_code
_entity_poly.pdbx_strand_id
1 'polypeptide(L)'
;MNLPSDFAEFLKPDCNRKDFIQNKLLESGIKSSVLVIEGKSHIYVDFPKQHYNPRFKIKTLVAHYDCVPNTAGANDNASGVFVLLDAARRLSQFEGEHNTRIIFTDGEEEGRFGVKGQGAYSLAARFRELNSMEGEVFVFDCVGRGDVPVIAEVELAKNTDKVFAKKYQNFLSFTKSLVSKYSTLPNVILPASFSDNAGFLANGITSVCITMLPKDEVLNYMTSLARLPGLRESVMNRKLEDVPDKVTPEYMLRESIPLTWKYFHTQFDNLTTLTPVSFEIMKKITDEIIKVQMF
;
A
#
# COMPACT_ATOMS: atom_id res chain seq x y z
N MET A 1 5.59 -20.00 -9.27
CA MET A 1 5.00 -19.03 -10.22
C MET A 1 6.09 -18.06 -10.63
N ASN A 2 6.11 -17.58 -11.85
CA ASN A 2 7.06 -16.53 -12.28
C ASN A 2 6.45 -15.16 -11.98
N LEU A 3 7.30 -14.12 -11.87
CA LEU A 3 6.82 -12.74 -11.86
C LEU A 3 5.98 -12.46 -13.13
N PRO A 4 5.05 -11.49 -13.09
CA PRO A 4 4.30 -11.09 -14.27
C PRO A 4 5.23 -10.75 -15.44
N SER A 5 4.92 -11.19 -16.67
CA SER A 5 5.80 -11.06 -17.84
C SER A 5 6.18 -9.63 -18.16
N ASP A 6 5.26 -8.69 -17.89
CA ASP A 6 5.38 -7.29 -18.28
C ASP A 6 6.02 -6.42 -17.17
N PHE A 7 6.41 -7.04 -16.07
CA PHE A 7 6.98 -6.33 -14.93
C PHE A 7 8.27 -5.59 -15.32
N ALA A 8 9.16 -6.26 -16.08
CA ALA A 8 10.40 -5.67 -16.53
C ALA A 8 10.19 -4.46 -17.46
N GLU A 9 9.10 -4.44 -18.23
CA GLU A 9 8.74 -3.31 -19.10
C GLU A 9 8.31 -2.10 -18.26
N PHE A 10 7.49 -2.32 -17.24
CA PHE A 10 7.02 -1.28 -16.32
C PHE A 10 8.16 -0.58 -15.58
N LEU A 11 9.26 -1.29 -15.32
CA LEU A 11 10.43 -0.76 -14.60
C LEU A 11 11.41 0.01 -15.48
N LYS A 12 11.22 0.08 -16.79
CA LYS A 12 12.10 0.85 -17.67
C LYS A 12 12.03 2.34 -17.34
N PRO A 13 13.17 3.07 -17.37
CA PRO A 13 13.19 4.51 -17.06
C PRO A 13 12.31 5.37 -17.97
N ASP A 14 12.06 4.92 -19.20
CA ASP A 14 11.23 5.58 -20.22
C ASP A 14 9.77 5.12 -20.21
N CYS A 15 9.39 4.23 -19.30
CA CYS A 15 8.01 3.76 -19.19
C CYS A 15 7.10 4.87 -18.65
N ASN A 16 6.10 5.25 -19.44
CA ASN A 16 4.99 6.02 -18.90
C ASN A 16 4.07 5.10 -18.10
N ARG A 17 4.30 5.02 -16.79
CA ARG A 17 3.61 4.10 -15.87
C ARG A 17 2.10 4.27 -15.88
N LYS A 18 1.62 5.51 -15.98
CA LYS A 18 0.18 5.81 -16.07
C LYS A 18 -0.43 5.17 -17.32
N ASP A 19 0.16 5.43 -18.48
CA ASP A 19 -0.35 4.91 -19.75
C ASP A 19 -0.23 3.38 -19.81
N PHE A 20 0.85 2.84 -19.25
CA PHE A 20 1.01 1.38 -19.11
C PHE A 20 -0.14 0.75 -18.32
N ILE A 21 -0.47 1.28 -17.12
CA ILE A 21 -1.57 0.78 -16.27
C ILE A 21 -2.90 0.86 -17.04
N GLN A 22 -3.20 1.99 -17.67
CA GLN A 22 -4.44 2.17 -18.42
C GLN A 22 -4.54 1.18 -19.60
N ASN A 23 -3.45 0.93 -20.31
CA ASN A 23 -3.40 -0.04 -21.41
C ASN A 23 -3.64 -1.47 -20.89
N LYS A 24 -3.01 -1.87 -19.77
CA LYS A 24 -3.22 -3.19 -19.16
C LYS A 24 -4.65 -3.42 -18.68
N LEU A 25 -5.28 -2.38 -18.15
CA LEU A 25 -6.70 -2.42 -17.79
C LEU A 25 -7.57 -2.59 -19.06
N LEU A 26 -7.28 -1.81 -20.09
CA LEU A 26 -8.03 -1.86 -21.36
C LEU A 26 -7.88 -3.22 -22.06
N GLU A 27 -6.68 -3.81 -22.10
CA GLU A 27 -6.43 -5.17 -22.60
C GLU A 27 -7.29 -6.23 -21.87
N SER A 28 -7.62 -5.97 -20.61
CA SER A 28 -8.53 -6.81 -19.81
C SER A 28 -10.01 -6.44 -19.95
N GLY A 29 -10.35 -5.50 -20.84
CA GLY A 29 -11.72 -5.00 -21.02
C GLY A 29 -12.21 -4.08 -19.90
N ILE A 30 -11.31 -3.58 -19.06
CA ILE A 30 -11.63 -2.76 -17.89
C ILE A 30 -11.46 -1.28 -18.25
N LYS A 31 -12.50 -0.49 -18.04
CA LYS A 31 -12.45 0.96 -18.21
C LYS A 31 -11.88 1.63 -16.96
N SER A 32 -11.06 2.66 -17.16
CA SER A 32 -10.55 3.51 -16.11
C SER A 32 -10.72 4.98 -16.45
N SER A 33 -10.72 5.83 -15.43
CA SER A 33 -10.76 7.28 -15.55
C SER A 33 -9.54 7.89 -14.89
N VAL A 34 -9.04 9.01 -15.39
CA VAL A 34 -7.97 9.77 -14.74
C VAL A 34 -8.57 10.93 -13.97
N LEU A 35 -8.28 10.99 -12.67
CA LEU A 35 -8.64 12.08 -11.80
C LEU A 35 -7.40 12.96 -11.59
N VAL A 36 -7.42 14.17 -12.15
CA VAL A 36 -6.32 15.13 -11.96
C VAL A 36 -6.65 16.04 -10.78
N ILE A 37 -5.84 15.96 -9.72
CA ILE A 37 -6.01 16.72 -8.49
C ILE A 37 -4.65 17.30 -8.10
N GLU A 38 -4.56 18.62 -8.01
CA GLU A 38 -3.32 19.34 -7.67
C GLU A 38 -2.11 18.90 -8.51
N GLY A 39 -2.33 18.64 -9.82
CA GLY A 39 -1.30 18.23 -10.76
C GLY A 39 -0.95 16.74 -10.72
N LYS A 40 -1.50 15.96 -9.80
CA LYS A 40 -1.34 14.50 -9.71
C LYS A 40 -2.43 13.78 -10.51
N SER A 41 -2.09 12.69 -11.18
CA SER A 41 -2.97 11.95 -12.10
C SER A 41 -3.34 10.59 -11.54
N HIS A 42 -4.37 10.50 -10.71
CA HIS A 42 -4.81 9.23 -10.14
C HIS A 42 -5.66 8.44 -11.13
N ILE A 43 -5.42 7.12 -11.27
CA ILE A 43 -6.20 6.24 -12.13
C ILE A 43 -7.30 5.60 -11.28
N TYR A 44 -8.54 5.88 -11.62
CA TYR A 44 -9.71 5.36 -10.92
C TYR A 44 -10.36 4.25 -11.75
N VAL A 45 -10.54 3.09 -11.13
CA VAL A 45 -11.20 1.92 -11.73
C VAL A 45 -12.49 1.65 -10.97
N ASP A 46 -13.59 1.79 -11.65
CA ASP A 46 -14.92 1.48 -11.16
C ASP A 46 -15.53 0.33 -11.97
N PHE A 47 -16.33 -0.48 -11.32
CA PHE A 47 -16.98 -1.63 -11.96
C PHE A 47 -18.46 -1.34 -12.19
N PRO A 48 -19.15 -2.12 -13.06
CA PRO A 48 -20.58 -1.92 -13.33
C PRO A 48 -21.41 -1.92 -12.04
N LYS A 49 -22.46 -1.08 -12.00
CA LYS A 49 -23.32 -0.87 -10.81
C LYS A 49 -23.90 -2.15 -10.20
N GLN A 50 -24.08 -3.19 -11.00
CA GLN A 50 -24.57 -4.50 -10.54
C GLN A 50 -23.65 -5.19 -9.52
N HIS A 51 -22.39 -4.76 -9.43
CA HIS A 51 -21.41 -5.29 -8.49
C HIS A 51 -21.43 -4.55 -7.14
N TYR A 52 -22.26 -3.51 -7.00
CA TYR A 52 -22.36 -2.69 -5.80
C TYR A 52 -23.74 -2.81 -5.15
N ASN A 53 -23.75 -3.27 -3.91
CA ASN A 53 -24.92 -3.28 -3.07
C ASN A 53 -24.84 -2.13 -2.05
N PRO A 54 -25.84 -1.22 -2.01
CA PRO A 54 -25.80 -0.05 -1.12
C PRO A 54 -25.88 -0.40 0.37
N ARG A 55 -26.12 -1.65 0.73
CA ARG A 55 -26.12 -2.11 2.13
C ARG A 55 -24.71 -2.34 2.66
N PHE A 56 -23.72 -2.45 1.80
CA PHE A 56 -22.35 -2.76 2.16
C PHE A 56 -21.42 -1.59 1.84
N LYS A 57 -20.43 -1.40 2.68
CA LYS A 57 -19.35 -0.42 2.44
C LYS A 57 -18.55 -0.76 1.20
N ILE A 58 -18.04 0.26 0.55
CA ILE A 58 -17.11 0.10 -0.58
C ILE A 58 -15.72 -0.17 -0.02
N LYS A 59 -15.05 -1.19 -0.54
CA LYS A 59 -13.64 -1.48 -0.31
C LYS A 59 -12.83 -0.82 -1.41
N THR A 60 -11.94 0.09 -1.04
CA THR A 60 -11.03 0.75 -1.98
C THR A 60 -9.65 0.13 -1.85
N LEU A 61 -9.15 -0.48 -2.93
CA LEU A 61 -7.79 -1.00 -3.01
C LEU A 61 -6.90 0.07 -3.66
N VAL A 62 -5.78 0.42 -3.03
CA VAL A 62 -4.91 1.51 -3.44
C VAL A 62 -3.47 1.03 -3.57
N ALA A 63 -2.77 1.47 -4.61
CA ALA A 63 -1.32 1.38 -4.74
C ALA A 63 -0.82 2.59 -5.52
N HIS A 64 0.28 3.22 -5.09
CA HIS A 64 0.88 4.29 -5.87
C HIS A 64 1.71 3.74 -7.04
N TYR A 65 1.81 4.50 -8.11
CA TYR A 65 2.56 4.09 -9.30
C TYR A 65 3.77 4.98 -9.62
N ASP A 66 3.89 6.12 -8.96
CA ASP A 66 5.09 6.94 -9.04
C ASP A 66 6.29 6.24 -8.37
N CYS A 67 7.47 6.71 -8.61
CA CYS A 67 8.69 6.25 -7.98
C CYS A 67 9.71 7.37 -7.88
N VAL A 68 10.67 7.23 -6.97
CA VAL A 68 11.80 8.15 -6.84
C VAL A 68 12.61 8.17 -8.14
N PRO A 69 12.97 9.35 -8.68
CA PRO A 69 13.77 9.46 -9.89
C PRO A 69 15.07 8.64 -9.83
N ASN A 70 15.42 8.01 -10.94
CA ASN A 70 16.63 7.16 -11.09
C ASN A 70 16.61 5.86 -10.27
N THR A 71 15.46 5.43 -9.79
CA THR A 71 15.25 4.10 -9.18
C THR A 71 14.33 3.27 -10.05
N ALA A 72 14.42 1.94 -9.94
CA ALA A 72 13.49 1.06 -10.64
C ALA A 72 12.13 0.99 -9.91
N GLY A 73 12.11 1.13 -8.59
CA GLY A 73 10.91 1.06 -7.76
C GLY A 73 10.17 -0.26 -7.96
N ALA A 74 10.89 -1.39 -7.92
CA ALA A 74 10.29 -2.69 -8.21
C ALA A 74 9.40 -3.17 -7.07
N ASN A 75 9.88 -3.05 -5.84
CA ASN A 75 9.08 -3.31 -4.65
C ASN A 75 8.26 -2.08 -4.28
N ASP A 76 8.84 -0.90 -4.40
CA ASP A 76 8.30 0.41 -4.08
C ASP A 76 7.98 1.24 -5.35
N ASN A 77 6.76 1.21 -5.94
CA ASN A 77 5.68 0.28 -5.56
C ASN A 77 5.09 -0.39 -6.80
N ALA A 78 5.96 -0.77 -7.78
CA ALA A 78 5.50 -1.55 -8.92
C ALA A 78 4.83 -2.87 -8.44
N SER A 79 5.29 -3.44 -7.31
CA SER A 79 4.72 -4.66 -6.75
C SER A 79 3.23 -4.49 -6.40
N GLY A 80 2.86 -3.40 -5.74
CA GLY A 80 1.47 -3.07 -5.44
C GLY A 80 0.65 -2.84 -6.71
N VAL A 81 1.21 -2.15 -7.70
CA VAL A 81 0.55 -1.94 -9.00
C VAL A 81 0.18 -3.28 -9.64
N PHE A 82 1.11 -4.24 -9.73
CA PHE A 82 0.84 -5.53 -10.37
C PHE A 82 -0.12 -6.41 -9.57
N VAL A 83 -0.08 -6.34 -8.23
CA VAL A 83 -1.10 -6.98 -7.37
C VAL A 83 -2.49 -6.44 -7.68
N LEU A 84 -2.63 -5.13 -7.86
CA LEU A 84 -3.93 -4.51 -8.14
C LEU A 84 -4.37 -4.69 -9.61
N LEU A 85 -3.48 -4.77 -10.58
CA LEU A 85 -3.81 -5.14 -11.96
C LEU A 85 -4.38 -6.56 -12.02
N ASP A 86 -3.76 -7.53 -11.31
CA ASP A 86 -4.31 -8.89 -11.21
C ASP A 86 -5.66 -8.91 -10.47
N ALA A 87 -5.80 -8.12 -9.39
CA ALA A 87 -7.08 -7.98 -8.68
C ALA A 87 -8.18 -7.39 -9.59
N ALA A 88 -7.85 -6.36 -10.40
CA ALA A 88 -8.78 -5.76 -11.35
C ALA A 88 -9.29 -6.79 -12.38
N ARG A 89 -8.37 -7.60 -12.94
CA ARG A 89 -8.71 -8.67 -13.88
C ARG A 89 -9.64 -9.70 -13.23
N ARG A 90 -9.40 -10.09 -11.98
CA ARG A 90 -10.29 -11.03 -11.26
C ARG A 90 -11.64 -10.42 -10.92
N LEU A 91 -11.68 -9.14 -10.56
CA LEU A 91 -12.93 -8.39 -10.32
C LEU A 91 -13.78 -8.27 -11.58
N SER A 92 -13.19 -8.06 -12.76
CA SER A 92 -13.93 -7.99 -14.03
C SER A 92 -14.59 -9.32 -14.42
N GLN A 93 -14.09 -10.43 -13.87
CA GLN A 93 -14.63 -11.78 -14.09
C GLN A 93 -15.48 -12.28 -12.92
N PHE A 94 -15.64 -11.47 -11.87
CA PHE A 94 -16.35 -11.87 -10.66
C PHE A 94 -17.85 -11.79 -10.90
N GLU A 95 -18.55 -12.89 -10.66
CA GLU A 95 -20.02 -12.94 -10.71
C GLU A 95 -20.61 -12.50 -9.36
N GLY A 96 -21.49 -11.52 -9.40
CA GLY A 96 -22.19 -11.01 -8.22
C GLY A 96 -21.64 -9.70 -7.65
N GLU A 97 -22.04 -9.40 -6.42
CA GLU A 97 -21.69 -8.15 -5.73
C GLU A 97 -20.38 -8.28 -4.99
N HIS A 98 -19.45 -7.36 -5.21
CA HIS A 98 -18.17 -7.34 -4.52
C HIS A 98 -17.86 -6.04 -3.78
N ASN A 99 -18.59 -4.94 -4.06
CA ASN A 99 -18.40 -3.62 -3.46
C ASN A 99 -16.92 -3.18 -3.39
N THR A 100 -16.19 -3.38 -4.48
CA THR A 100 -14.75 -3.08 -4.54
C THR A 100 -14.46 -2.16 -5.70
N ARG A 101 -13.62 -1.16 -5.48
CA ARG A 101 -13.01 -0.29 -6.50
C ARG A 101 -11.50 -0.26 -6.33
N ILE A 102 -10.78 0.18 -7.37
CA ILE A 102 -9.32 0.27 -7.34
C ILE A 102 -8.91 1.70 -7.70
N ILE A 103 -7.90 2.22 -7.02
CA ILE A 103 -7.27 3.49 -7.35
C ILE A 103 -5.77 3.27 -7.40
N PHE A 104 -5.15 3.61 -8.53
CA PHE A 104 -3.71 3.76 -8.60
C PHE A 104 -3.39 5.24 -8.38
N THR A 105 -2.66 5.52 -7.31
CA THR A 105 -2.34 6.87 -6.86
C THR A 105 -1.03 7.37 -7.47
N ASP A 106 -0.91 8.69 -7.57
CA ASP A 106 0.27 9.41 -8.04
C ASP A 106 0.75 10.35 -6.93
N GLY A 107 2.06 10.52 -6.80
CA GLY A 107 2.66 11.48 -5.88
C GLY A 107 2.75 11.00 -4.43
N GLU A 108 2.88 9.69 -4.17
CA GLU A 108 3.20 9.16 -2.85
C GLU A 108 4.60 9.58 -2.40
N GLU A 109 5.57 9.52 -3.30
CA GLU A 109 6.99 9.80 -3.05
C GLU A 109 7.26 11.26 -2.60
N GLU A 110 6.33 12.18 -2.86
CA GLU A 110 6.37 13.53 -2.32
C GLU A 110 6.03 13.57 -0.82
N GLY A 111 5.53 12.48 -0.26
CA GLY A 111 5.30 12.29 1.19
C GLY A 111 6.56 12.43 2.04
N ARG A 112 7.76 12.37 1.47
CA ARG A 112 9.02 12.71 2.15
C ARG A 112 9.03 14.14 2.72
N PHE A 113 8.17 15.02 2.20
CA PHE A 113 7.95 16.38 2.73
C PHE A 113 6.78 16.45 3.73
N GLY A 114 6.25 15.30 4.15
CA GLY A 114 5.13 15.15 5.07
C GLY A 114 3.84 14.72 4.37
N VAL A 115 2.90 14.19 5.15
CA VAL A 115 1.64 13.59 4.66
C VAL A 115 0.86 14.49 3.70
N LYS A 116 0.90 15.81 3.90
CA LYS A 116 0.22 16.77 3.01
C LYS A 116 0.83 16.88 1.61
N GLY A 117 2.06 16.43 1.43
CA GLY A 117 2.72 16.35 0.12
C GLY A 117 2.23 15.16 -0.72
N GLN A 118 1.68 14.14 -0.10
CA GLN A 118 1.20 12.97 -0.82
C GLN A 118 -0.01 13.29 -1.71
N GLY A 119 -0.04 12.74 -2.93
CA GLY A 119 -1.21 12.85 -3.79
C GLY A 119 -2.46 12.23 -3.19
N ALA A 120 -2.33 11.16 -2.40
CA ALA A 120 -3.42 10.55 -1.66
C ALA A 120 -4.08 11.50 -0.64
N TYR A 121 -3.33 12.45 -0.07
CA TYR A 121 -3.89 13.46 0.83
C TYR A 121 -4.89 14.38 0.10
N SER A 122 -4.49 14.94 -1.04
CA SER A 122 -5.34 15.80 -1.86
C SER A 122 -6.52 15.04 -2.45
N LEU A 123 -6.30 13.80 -2.89
CA LEU A 123 -7.35 12.90 -3.36
C LEU A 123 -8.40 12.63 -2.26
N ALA A 124 -7.96 12.29 -1.06
CA ALA A 124 -8.83 12.04 0.08
C ALA A 124 -9.61 13.29 0.50
N ALA A 125 -8.96 14.48 0.50
CA ALA A 125 -9.62 15.75 0.76
C ALA A 125 -10.75 16.01 -0.25
N ARG A 126 -10.49 15.77 -1.53
CA ARG A 126 -11.48 15.95 -2.59
C ARG A 126 -12.66 14.99 -2.46
N PHE A 127 -12.39 13.71 -2.15
CA PHE A 127 -13.47 12.75 -1.90
C PHE A 127 -14.32 13.11 -0.70
N ARG A 128 -13.72 13.63 0.36
CA ARG A 128 -14.44 14.13 1.54
C ARG A 128 -15.35 15.30 1.19
N GLU A 129 -14.86 16.30 0.44
CA GLU A 129 -15.65 17.42 -0.04
C GLU A 129 -16.88 16.99 -0.85
N LEU A 130 -16.74 15.98 -1.68
CA LEU A 130 -17.79 15.45 -2.53
C LEU A 130 -18.70 14.42 -1.83
N ASN A 131 -18.45 14.11 -0.55
CA ASN A 131 -19.10 12.99 0.17
C ASN A 131 -19.10 11.69 -0.65
N SER A 132 -18.04 11.47 -1.44
CA SER A 132 -17.98 10.35 -2.40
C SER A 132 -17.15 9.17 -1.92
N MET A 133 -16.60 9.23 -0.71
CA MET A 133 -15.80 8.14 -0.15
C MET A 133 -16.42 7.59 1.14
N GLU A 134 -17.45 6.79 0.95
CA GLU A 134 -17.94 5.89 2.00
C GLU A 134 -17.22 4.56 1.87
N GLY A 135 -16.59 4.10 2.95
CA GLY A 135 -15.96 2.77 2.97
C GLY A 135 -14.58 2.74 3.62
N GLU A 136 -13.88 1.66 3.35
CA GLU A 136 -12.59 1.34 3.96
C GLU A 136 -11.52 1.24 2.87
N VAL A 137 -10.30 1.71 3.18
CA VAL A 137 -9.18 1.77 2.23
C VAL A 137 -8.09 0.78 2.62
N PHE A 138 -7.72 -0.09 1.70
CA PHE A 138 -6.58 -1.00 1.80
C PHE A 138 -5.49 -0.49 0.86
N VAL A 139 -4.39 -0.01 1.41
CA VAL A 139 -3.19 0.37 0.66
C VAL A 139 -2.27 -0.84 0.56
N PHE A 140 -1.78 -1.12 -0.64
CA PHE A 140 -0.80 -2.15 -0.93
C PHE A 140 0.50 -1.47 -1.33
N ASP A 141 1.47 -1.54 -0.44
CA ASP A 141 2.75 -0.86 -0.64
C ASP A 141 3.91 -1.77 -0.26
N CYS A 142 4.89 -1.87 -1.17
CA CYS A 142 6.06 -2.72 -0.97
C CYS A 142 5.71 -4.19 -0.69
N VAL A 143 4.83 -4.76 -1.52
CA VAL A 143 4.26 -6.10 -1.34
C VAL A 143 4.93 -7.19 -2.16
N GLY A 144 6.05 -6.89 -2.84
CA GLY A 144 6.71 -7.81 -3.78
C GLY A 144 7.83 -8.67 -3.18
N ARG A 145 8.22 -8.45 -1.91
CA ARG A 145 9.36 -9.12 -1.30
C ARG A 145 9.02 -9.73 0.06
N GLY A 146 9.23 -11.04 0.20
CA GLY A 146 9.06 -11.77 1.44
C GLY A 146 7.89 -12.73 1.44
N ASP A 147 7.61 -13.29 2.62
CA ASP A 147 6.63 -14.35 2.86
C ASP A 147 5.74 -14.07 4.08
N VAL A 148 5.96 -12.92 4.74
CA VAL A 148 5.16 -12.48 5.89
C VAL A 148 4.44 -11.18 5.53
N PRO A 149 3.11 -11.20 5.40
CA PRO A 149 2.33 -9.99 5.25
C PRO A 149 2.29 -9.20 6.56
N VAL A 150 2.54 -7.90 6.48
CA VAL A 150 2.61 -6.98 7.61
C VAL A 150 1.63 -5.84 7.40
N ILE A 151 0.93 -5.45 8.45
CA ILE A 151 0.12 -4.23 8.48
C ILE A 151 0.97 -3.14 9.14
N ALA A 152 1.15 -2.02 8.46
CA ALA A 152 1.85 -0.87 9.01
C ALA A 152 1.08 -0.33 10.23
N GLU A 153 1.78 -0.20 11.34
CA GLU A 153 1.23 0.35 12.56
C GLU A 153 0.96 1.84 12.42
N VAL A 154 -0.16 2.29 12.95
CA VAL A 154 -0.55 3.71 12.97
C VAL A 154 -0.85 4.15 14.39
N GLU A 155 -0.26 5.26 14.80
CA GLU A 155 -0.62 5.97 16.01
C GLU A 155 -1.57 7.12 15.67
N LEU A 156 -2.83 6.98 16.07
CA LEU A 156 -3.79 8.08 15.93
C LEU A 156 -3.45 9.21 16.89
N ALA A 157 -3.66 10.46 16.46
CA ALA A 157 -3.43 11.62 17.31
C ALA A 157 -4.28 11.57 18.58
N LYS A 158 -3.76 12.07 19.70
CA LYS A 158 -4.43 12.02 21.03
C LYS A 158 -5.80 12.70 21.04
N ASN A 159 -6.01 13.68 20.15
CA ASN A 159 -7.27 14.41 19.99
C ASN A 159 -8.17 13.85 18.87
N THR A 160 -7.87 12.66 18.37
CA THR A 160 -8.70 12.00 17.35
C THR A 160 -10.11 11.76 17.90
N ASP A 161 -11.12 12.04 17.08
CA ASP A 161 -12.52 11.76 17.42
C ASP A 161 -12.71 10.29 17.82
N LYS A 162 -13.45 10.07 18.91
CA LYS A 162 -13.63 8.72 19.48
C LYS A 162 -14.40 7.78 18.55
N VAL A 163 -15.34 8.29 17.77
CA VAL A 163 -16.13 7.48 16.82
C VAL A 163 -15.23 7.03 15.69
N PHE A 164 -14.42 7.94 15.14
CA PHE A 164 -13.43 7.62 14.13
C PHE A 164 -12.38 6.63 14.66
N ALA A 165 -11.84 6.87 15.84
CA ALA A 165 -10.85 5.97 16.45
C ALA A 165 -11.41 4.54 16.62
N LYS A 166 -12.67 4.41 17.07
CA LYS A 166 -13.34 3.10 17.19
C LYS A 166 -13.55 2.45 15.82
N LYS A 167 -13.97 3.23 14.80
CA LYS A 167 -14.13 2.75 13.43
C LYS A 167 -12.80 2.22 12.88
N TYR A 168 -11.71 2.96 13.07
CA TYR A 168 -10.37 2.55 12.66
C TYR A 168 -9.94 1.26 13.37
N GLN A 169 -10.12 1.15 14.69
CA GLN A 169 -9.75 -0.06 15.44
C GLN A 169 -10.53 -1.30 15.01
N ASN A 170 -11.80 -1.15 14.69
CA ASN A 170 -12.62 -2.24 14.15
C ASN A 170 -12.08 -2.70 12.78
N PHE A 171 -11.76 -1.74 11.91
CA PHE A 171 -11.21 -2.03 10.58
C PHE A 171 -9.82 -2.66 10.67
N LEU A 172 -8.94 -2.15 11.54
CA LEU A 172 -7.62 -2.74 11.80
C LEU A 172 -7.73 -4.18 12.32
N SER A 173 -8.65 -4.43 13.26
CA SER A 173 -8.88 -5.77 13.82
C SER A 173 -9.40 -6.74 12.77
N PHE A 174 -10.32 -6.29 11.91
CA PHE A 174 -10.80 -7.04 10.77
C PHE A 174 -9.65 -7.39 9.80
N THR A 175 -8.87 -6.39 9.40
CA THR A 175 -7.74 -6.59 8.48
C THR A 175 -6.69 -7.53 9.08
N LYS A 176 -6.37 -7.37 10.38
CA LYS A 176 -5.48 -8.28 11.10
C LYS A 176 -5.97 -9.72 11.04
N SER A 177 -7.25 -9.96 11.31
CA SER A 177 -7.84 -11.31 11.25
C SER A 177 -7.73 -11.92 9.85
N LEU A 178 -7.93 -11.11 8.82
CA LEU A 178 -7.83 -11.53 7.42
C LEU A 178 -6.40 -11.86 7.04
N VAL A 179 -5.45 -10.95 7.31
CA VAL A 179 -4.04 -11.07 6.93
C VAL A 179 -3.35 -12.21 7.69
N SER A 180 -3.68 -12.40 8.97
CA SER A 180 -3.12 -13.47 9.81
C SER A 180 -3.36 -14.89 9.29
N LYS A 181 -4.39 -15.10 8.46
CA LYS A 181 -4.65 -16.40 7.80
C LYS A 181 -3.50 -16.83 6.87
N TYR A 182 -2.75 -15.86 6.36
CA TYR A 182 -1.69 -16.06 5.36
C TYR A 182 -0.30 -15.75 5.91
N SER A 183 -0.19 -15.48 7.20
CA SER A 183 1.08 -15.23 7.88
C SER A 183 1.54 -16.47 8.65
N THR A 184 2.84 -16.72 8.58
CA THR A 184 3.51 -17.75 9.42
C THR A 184 3.85 -17.23 10.82
N LEU A 185 3.63 -15.94 11.09
CA LEU A 185 3.89 -15.29 12.37
C LEU A 185 2.59 -14.80 13.02
N PRO A 186 2.48 -14.86 14.36
CA PRO A 186 1.24 -14.51 15.07
C PRO A 186 0.96 -13.01 15.10
N ASN A 187 2.01 -12.18 15.03
CA ASN A 187 1.87 -10.74 15.03
C ASN A 187 2.22 -10.18 13.64
N VAL A 188 1.23 -9.57 13.02
CA VAL A 188 1.33 -8.99 11.67
C VAL A 188 1.26 -7.46 11.67
N ILE A 189 1.21 -6.81 12.84
CA ILE A 189 1.22 -5.34 12.94
C ILE A 189 2.59 -4.91 13.45
N LEU A 190 3.31 -4.12 12.66
CA LEU A 190 4.66 -3.63 12.98
C LEU A 190 4.79 -2.14 12.63
N PRO A 191 5.60 -1.38 13.39
CA PRO A 191 6.01 -0.04 13.00
C PRO A 191 6.63 -0.07 11.60
N ALA A 192 6.10 0.74 10.70
CA ALA A 192 6.59 0.93 9.33
C ALA A 192 6.44 2.40 8.95
N SER A 193 7.15 2.82 7.92
CA SER A 193 6.94 4.14 7.33
C SER A 193 5.49 4.26 6.86
N PHE A 194 4.94 5.46 6.95
CA PHE A 194 3.61 5.72 6.42
C PHE A 194 3.64 5.74 4.88
N SER A 195 2.55 5.36 4.27
CA SER A 195 2.30 5.40 2.83
C SER A 195 1.00 6.20 2.58
N ASP A 196 0.37 6.05 1.45
CA ASP A 196 -0.92 6.68 1.08
C ASP A 196 -2.01 6.57 2.16
N ASN A 197 -1.95 5.53 3.00
CA ASN A 197 -2.87 5.37 4.13
C ASN A 197 -2.89 6.59 5.06
N ALA A 198 -1.78 7.28 5.24
CA ALA A 198 -1.69 8.46 6.08
C ALA A 198 -2.51 9.63 5.51
N GLY A 199 -2.48 9.82 4.18
CA GLY A 199 -3.28 10.83 3.49
C GLY A 199 -4.79 10.62 3.68
N PHE A 200 -5.26 9.37 3.60
CA PHE A 200 -6.66 9.01 3.86
C PHE A 200 -7.04 9.22 5.32
N LEU A 201 -6.23 8.72 6.26
CA LEU A 201 -6.48 8.88 7.70
C LEU A 201 -6.53 10.35 8.12
N ALA A 202 -5.63 11.18 7.62
CA ALA A 202 -5.61 12.62 7.90
C ALA A 202 -6.89 13.35 7.45
N ASN A 203 -7.61 12.79 6.49
CA ASN A 203 -8.89 13.29 5.99
C ASN A 203 -10.11 12.55 6.58
N GLY A 204 -9.93 11.76 7.64
CA GLY A 204 -11.02 11.08 8.33
C GLY A 204 -11.58 9.85 7.59
N ILE A 205 -10.82 9.27 6.67
CA ILE A 205 -11.15 8.05 5.94
C ILE A 205 -10.33 6.90 6.53
N THR A 206 -10.99 5.85 6.99
CA THR A 206 -10.29 4.68 7.58
C THR A 206 -9.46 3.96 6.52
N SER A 207 -8.17 3.82 6.81
CA SER A 207 -7.20 3.21 5.90
C SER A 207 -6.16 2.39 6.64
N VAL A 208 -5.71 1.30 6.05
CA VAL A 208 -4.57 0.49 6.49
C VAL A 208 -3.59 0.32 5.34
N CYS A 209 -2.30 0.20 5.65
CA CYS A 209 -1.27 -0.18 4.68
C CYS A 209 -0.84 -1.62 4.96
N ILE A 210 -0.82 -2.43 3.91
CA ILE A 210 -0.32 -3.81 3.90
C ILE A 210 0.98 -3.83 3.11
N THR A 211 2.03 -4.38 3.71
CA THR A 211 3.34 -4.58 3.11
C THR A 211 3.81 -6.02 3.29
N MET A 212 4.94 -6.41 2.69
CA MET A 212 5.52 -7.74 2.83
C MET A 212 6.97 -7.67 3.31
N LEU A 213 7.36 -8.61 4.16
CA LEU A 213 8.75 -8.78 4.58
C LEU A 213 9.13 -10.27 4.59
N PRO A 214 10.43 -10.60 4.37
CA PRO A 214 10.96 -11.91 4.70
C PRO A 214 10.83 -12.20 6.20
N LYS A 215 10.54 -13.45 6.54
CA LYS A 215 10.32 -13.89 7.93
C LYS A 215 11.50 -13.59 8.85
N ASP A 216 12.72 -13.83 8.38
CA ASP A 216 13.94 -13.55 9.14
C ASP A 216 14.13 -12.05 9.39
N GLU A 217 13.81 -11.19 8.42
CA GLU A 217 13.84 -9.74 8.58
C GLU A 217 12.80 -9.28 9.63
N VAL A 218 11.60 -9.85 9.62
CA VAL A 218 10.57 -9.57 10.64
C VAL A 218 11.07 -9.91 12.03
N LEU A 219 11.62 -11.12 12.23
CA LEU A 219 12.10 -11.56 13.55
C LEU A 219 13.27 -10.71 14.07
N ASN A 220 14.21 -10.36 13.18
CA ASN A 220 15.32 -9.47 13.51
C ASN A 220 14.83 -8.08 13.87
N TYR A 221 13.89 -7.54 13.10
CA TYR A 221 13.32 -6.22 13.36
C TYR A 221 12.54 -6.16 14.68
N MET A 222 11.73 -7.16 14.99
CA MET A 222 11.06 -7.27 16.30
C MET A 222 12.06 -7.28 17.46
N THR A 223 13.18 -7.97 17.29
CA THR A 223 14.27 -7.99 18.27
C THR A 223 14.91 -6.59 18.42
N SER A 224 15.12 -5.89 17.31
CA SER A 224 15.67 -4.53 17.30
C SER A 224 14.71 -3.54 17.97
N LEU A 225 13.42 -3.62 17.68
CA LEU A 225 12.38 -2.78 18.31
C LEU A 225 12.35 -2.95 19.85
N ALA A 226 12.58 -4.16 20.35
CA ALA A 226 12.62 -4.42 21.79
C ALA A 226 13.89 -3.89 22.47
N ARG A 227 14.99 -3.70 21.72
CA ARG A 227 16.31 -3.35 22.26
C ARG A 227 16.71 -1.89 22.06
N LEU A 228 16.17 -1.23 21.02
CA LEU A 228 16.64 0.08 20.60
C LEU A 228 15.54 1.13 20.83
N PRO A 229 15.65 1.92 21.91
CA PRO A 229 14.78 3.06 22.15
C PRO A 229 14.82 4.04 20.98
N GLY A 230 13.66 4.53 20.55
CA GLY A 230 13.54 5.49 19.44
C GLY A 230 13.47 4.88 18.05
N LEU A 231 13.80 3.59 17.86
CA LEU A 231 13.70 2.95 16.53
C LEU A 231 12.27 3.02 15.97
N ARG A 232 11.26 2.65 16.78
CA ARG A 232 9.85 2.75 16.42
C ARG A 232 9.46 4.15 15.93
N GLU A 233 9.76 5.18 16.74
CA GLU A 233 9.41 6.57 16.40
C GLU A 233 10.14 7.03 15.14
N SER A 234 11.42 6.67 14.99
CA SER A 234 12.22 7.07 13.84
C SER A 234 11.69 6.45 12.54
N VAL A 235 11.28 5.18 12.55
CA VAL A 235 10.69 4.52 11.39
C VAL A 235 9.33 5.14 11.04
N MET A 236 8.42 5.24 12.01
CA MET A 236 7.07 5.74 11.77
C MET A 236 7.01 7.21 11.30
N ASN A 237 8.05 7.99 11.58
CA ASN A 237 8.16 9.39 11.14
C ASN A 237 9.13 9.59 9.96
N ARG A 238 9.51 8.54 9.24
CA ARG A 238 10.45 8.59 8.09
C ARG A 238 11.80 9.27 8.40
N LYS A 239 12.24 9.29 9.65
CA LYS A 239 13.49 9.95 10.07
C LYS A 239 14.76 9.22 9.61
N LEU A 240 14.65 8.01 9.06
CA LEU A 240 15.77 7.15 8.67
C LEU A 240 16.01 7.10 7.17
N GLU A 241 15.18 7.74 6.36
CA GLU A 241 15.26 7.67 4.90
C GLU A 241 16.50 8.39 4.33
N ASP A 242 16.86 9.54 4.90
CA ASP A 242 17.98 10.39 4.42
C ASP A 242 19.21 10.39 5.36
N VAL A 243 19.38 9.33 6.15
CA VAL A 243 20.52 9.25 7.09
C VAL A 243 21.83 9.00 6.34
N PRO A 244 22.85 9.87 6.47
CA PRO A 244 24.14 9.67 5.82
C PRO A 244 24.85 8.41 6.32
N ASP A 245 25.70 7.81 5.48
CA ASP A 245 26.56 6.67 5.82
C ASP A 245 27.72 7.09 6.74
N LYS A 246 27.39 7.56 7.93
CA LYS A 246 28.32 7.92 9.00
C LYS A 246 27.87 7.27 10.29
N VAL A 247 28.80 6.85 11.13
CA VAL A 247 28.48 6.21 12.41
C VAL A 247 27.89 7.27 13.37
N THR A 248 26.56 7.42 13.30
CA THR A 248 25.75 8.27 14.18
C THR A 248 24.69 7.40 14.87
N PRO A 249 24.01 7.87 15.93
CA PRO A 249 22.87 7.15 16.51
C PRO A 249 21.79 6.83 15.48
N GLU A 250 21.49 7.74 14.57
CA GLU A 250 20.49 7.55 13.50
C GLU A 250 20.95 6.48 12.51
N TYR A 251 22.23 6.44 12.14
CA TYR A 251 22.80 5.39 11.31
C TYR A 251 22.65 4.01 11.97
N MET A 252 22.90 3.89 13.28
CA MET A 252 22.71 2.64 14.02
C MET A 252 21.25 2.18 14.01
N LEU A 253 20.30 3.12 14.09
CA LEU A 253 18.88 2.82 13.97
C LEU A 253 18.53 2.35 12.54
N ARG A 254 19.05 3.04 11.51
CA ARG A 254 18.89 2.64 10.10
C ARG A 254 19.44 1.24 9.83
N GLU A 255 20.58 0.88 10.43
CA GLU A 255 21.15 -0.48 10.29
C GLU A 255 20.26 -1.56 10.94
N SER A 256 19.33 -1.18 11.80
CA SER A 256 18.47 -2.08 12.55
C SER A 256 17.08 -2.29 11.93
N ILE A 257 16.75 -1.58 10.83
CA ILE A 257 15.53 -1.81 10.08
C ILE A 257 15.67 -2.99 9.10
N PRO A 258 14.57 -3.56 8.60
CA PRO A 258 14.58 -4.61 7.58
C PRO A 258 15.43 -4.24 6.36
N LEU A 259 16.17 -5.20 5.81
CA LEU A 259 16.96 -5.02 4.60
C LEU A 259 16.07 -4.61 3.41
N THR A 260 14.87 -5.14 3.34
CA THR A 260 13.85 -4.76 2.37
C THR A 260 13.64 -3.25 2.33
N TRP A 261 13.54 -2.59 3.49
CA TRP A 261 13.34 -1.14 3.55
C TRP A 261 14.61 -0.33 3.26
N LYS A 262 15.81 -0.91 3.49
CA LYS A 262 17.07 -0.30 3.09
C LYS A 262 17.26 -0.24 1.56
N TYR A 263 16.52 -1.05 0.81
CA TYR A 263 16.55 -1.04 -0.65
C TYR A 263 15.70 0.07 -1.27
N PHE A 264 14.70 0.60 -0.53
CA PHE A 264 13.85 1.67 -1.03
C PHE A 264 14.68 2.86 -1.50
N HIS A 265 14.25 3.47 -2.60
CA HIS A 265 14.90 4.65 -3.20
C HIS A 265 16.36 4.41 -3.65
N THR A 266 16.77 3.14 -3.82
CA THR A 266 18.11 2.77 -4.28
C THR A 266 18.07 1.90 -5.55
N GLN A 267 19.23 1.71 -6.19
CA GLN A 267 19.37 0.77 -7.30
C GLN A 267 19.11 -0.71 -6.93
N PHE A 268 19.08 -1.01 -5.64
CA PHE A 268 18.81 -2.36 -5.14
C PHE A 268 17.32 -2.70 -5.11
N ASP A 269 16.41 -1.73 -5.22
CA ASP A 269 15.01 -2.00 -5.44
C ASP A 269 14.71 -2.34 -6.90
N ASN A 270 14.99 -3.57 -7.28
CA ASN A 270 14.88 -4.07 -8.64
C ASN A 270 14.27 -5.49 -8.68
N LEU A 271 14.04 -6.02 -9.90
CA LEU A 271 13.39 -7.32 -10.11
C LEU A 271 14.01 -8.48 -9.35
N THR A 272 15.35 -8.46 -9.15
CA THR A 272 16.06 -9.60 -8.54
C THR A 272 15.79 -9.73 -7.04
N THR A 273 15.26 -8.71 -6.41
CA THR A 273 14.93 -8.69 -4.98
C THR A 273 13.51 -9.14 -4.69
N LEU A 274 12.66 -9.22 -5.73
CA LEU A 274 11.27 -9.66 -5.58
C LEU A 274 11.18 -11.18 -5.38
N THR A 275 10.15 -11.62 -4.68
CA THR A 275 9.89 -13.03 -4.39
C THR A 275 8.53 -13.44 -4.96
N PRO A 276 8.44 -14.45 -5.84
CA PRO A 276 7.15 -14.87 -6.42
C PRO A 276 6.10 -15.27 -5.37
N VAL A 277 6.52 -15.81 -4.24
CA VAL A 277 5.61 -16.23 -3.16
C VAL A 277 4.83 -15.05 -2.57
N SER A 278 5.40 -13.84 -2.56
CA SER A 278 4.70 -12.66 -2.06
C SER A 278 3.46 -12.34 -2.90
N PHE A 279 3.55 -12.46 -4.22
CA PHE A 279 2.41 -12.26 -5.13
C PHE A 279 1.32 -13.32 -4.95
N GLU A 280 1.68 -14.56 -4.64
CA GLU A 280 0.72 -15.62 -4.32
C GLU A 280 -0.03 -15.34 -3.01
N ILE A 281 0.69 -14.85 -1.99
CA ILE A 281 0.09 -14.45 -0.72
C ILE A 281 -0.83 -13.24 -0.92
N MET A 282 -0.36 -12.21 -1.63
CA MET A 282 -1.15 -11.02 -1.90
C MET A 282 -2.39 -11.33 -2.74
N LYS A 283 -2.30 -12.26 -3.69
CA LYS A 283 -3.47 -12.74 -4.44
C LYS A 283 -4.52 -13.34 -3.49
N LYS A 284 -4.12 -14.19 -2.54
CA LYS A 284 -5.05 -14.77 -1.56
C LYS A 284 -5.68 -13.70 -0.66
N ILE A 285 -4.88 -12.73 -0.20
CA ILE A 285 -5.37 -11.62 0.62
C ILE A 285 -6.38 -10.77 -0.15
N THR A 286 -6.06 -10.40 -1.40
CA THR A 286 -6.98 -9.61 -2.23
C THR A 286 -8.24 -10.40 -2.59
N ASP A 287 -8.17 -11.73 -2.81
CA ASP A 287 -9.34 -12.58 -3.00
C ASP A 287 -10.29 -12.56 -1.79
N GLU A 288 -9.74 -12.63 -0.57
CA GLU A 288 -10.54 -12.54 0.65
C GLU A 288 -11.20 -11.15 0.79
N ILE A 289 -10.45 -10.09 0.52
CA ILE A 289 -10.98 -8.72 0.55
C ILE A 289 -12.11 -8.56 -0.47
N ILE A 290 -11.96 -9.09 -1.68
CA ILE A 290 -12.99 -9.02 -2.73
C ILE A 290 -14.28 -9.74 -2.29
N LYS A 291 -14.16 -10.93 -1.74
CA LYS A 291 -15.30 -11.79 -1.37
C LYS A 291 -16.08 -11.31 -0.15
N VAL A 292 -15.40 -10.68 0.82
CA VAL A 292 -16.05 -10.26 2.06
C VAL A 292 -16.95 -9.06 1.83
N GLN A 293 -18.15 -9.06 2.42
CA GLN A 293 -19.02 -7.90 2.47
C GLN A 293 -18.87 -7.20 3.83
N MET A 294 -18.66 -5.89 3.80
CA MET A 294 -18.45 -5.05 5.00
C MET A 294 -19.70 -4.20 5.27
N PHE A 295 -20.16 -4.17 6.52
CA PHE A 295 -21.33 -3.42 6.98
C PHE A 295 -20.95 -2.06 7.58
#